data_498ff817547ceedc08edb438c901630e
#
_entry.id   498ff817547ceedc08edb438c901630e
#
_cell.length_a   1.000
_cell.length_b   1.000
_cell.length_c   1.000
_cell.angle_alpha   90.00
_cell.angle_beta   90.00
_cell.angle_gamma   90.00
#
_symmetry.space_group_name_H-M   'P 1'
#
loop_
_entity.id
_entity.type
_entity.pdbx_description
1 polymer ?
#
loop_
_entity_poly.entity_id
_entity_poly.type
_entity_poly.pdbx_seq_one_letter_code
_entity_poly.pdbx_strand_id
1 'polypeptide(L)'
;MQKMIFLLCAVALGAIAQAKPLEKPKLSIYKNNIKVWTYQNEQNPVFLYKAETTYTAPIENAVSLILNVEHTVQWVPYMGSIKVLSRDDKKGDFTLYMVLDFPFPLKDRDLIVQGKMIKETNGQITIKNKAIQSGYPLNPDYVRLTDYQGDWTFQKLANNKVKVSTYGYANPEGSIPLTFVNMFVQQQPYQMLQKMKTELAKPSPIAILPEALQ
;
A
#
# COMPACT_ATOMS: atom_id res chain seq x y z
N MET A 1 39.62 -17.15 58.20
CA MET A 1 39.68 -15.98 57.33
C MET A 1 39.04 -16.36 55.99
N GLN A 2 37.78 -16.02 55.87
CA GLN A 2 36.91 -16.40 54.73
C GLN A 2 36.75 -15.20 53.79
N LYS A 3 37.29 -15.33 52.59
CA LYS A 3 37.26 -14.27 51.56
C LYS A 3 35.89 -14.35 50.83
N MET A 4 35.08 -13.34 51.00
CA MET A 4 33.79 -13.14 50.33
C MET A 4 34.05 -12.52 48.96
N ILE A 5 33.75 -13.26 47.90
CA ILE A 5 33.86 -12.77 46.51
C ILE A 5 32.49 -12.16 46.14
N PHE A 6 32.46 -10.83 45.97
CA PHE A 6 31.27 -10.12 45.42
C PHE A 6 31.26 -10.32 43.91
N LEU A 7 30.25 -11.00 43.38
CA LEU A 7 29.96 -11.13 41.97
C LEU A 7 29.11 -9.91 41.52
N LEU A 8 29.73 -9.00 40.78
CA LEU A 8 29.04 -7.83 40.21
C LEU A 8 28.25 -8.29 38.97
N CYS A 9 26.93 -8.44 39.10
CA CYS A 9 26.04 -8.60 37.93
C CYS A 9 25.90 -7.25 37.23
N ALA A 10 26.57 -7.08 36.09
CA ALA A 10 26.30 -5.97 35.19
C ALA A 10 25.00 -6.21 34.44
N VAL A 11 23.95 -5.49 34.84
CA VAL A 11 22.68 -5.42 34.08
C VAL A 11 22.92 -4.58 32.85
N ALA A 12 23.03 -5.24 31.70
CA ALA A 12 23.02 -4.55 30.40
C ALA A 12 21.61 -4.00 30.16
N LEU A 13 21.39 -2.71 30.38
CA LEU A 13 20.21 -2.01 29.90
C LEU A 13 20.28 -2.01 28.36
N GLY A 14 19.53 -2.91 27.76
CA GLY A 14 19.23 -2.85 26.33
C GLY A 14 18.50 -1.55 26.02
N ALA A 15 19.10 -0.66 25.28
CA ALA A 15 18.45 0.53 24.75
C ALA A 15 17.29 0.06 23.84
N ILE A 16 16.07 0.19 24.34
CA ILE A 16 14.87 0.07 23.52
C ILE A 16 14.91 1.25 22.56
N ALA A 17 15.21 0.99 21.29
CA ALA A 17 15.09 2.00 20.23
C ALA A 17 13.63 2.45 20.20
N GLN A 18 13.32 3.61 20.78
CA GLN A 18 12.03 4.24 20.66
C GLN A 18 11.83 4.61 19.21
N ALA A 19 10.86 3.95 18.56
CA ALA A 19 10.40 4.37 17.25
C ALA A 19 9.96 5.85 17.35
N LYS A 20 10.62 6.72 16.57
CA LYS A 20 10.29 8.14 16.52
C LYS A 20 8.81 8.28 16.15
N PRO A 21 8.03 9.14 16.83
CA PRO A 21 6.63 9.36 16.49
C PRO A 21 6.53 9.76 15.02
N LEU A 22 5.63 9.12 14.25
CA LEU A 22 5.27 9.56 12.91
C LEU A 22 4.84 11.03 12.97
N GLU A 23 5.42 11.88 12.13
CA GLU A 23 5.02 13.27 12.02
C GLU A 23 3.52 13.37 11.71
N LYS A 24 2.86 14.45 12.16
CA LYS A 24 1.43 14.66 11.91
C LYS A 24 1.19 14.74 10.41
N PRO A 25 0.18 14.02 9.87
CA PRO A 25 -0.13 14.05 8.45
C PRO A 25 -0.47 15.47 7.99
N LYS A 26 0.15 15.91 6.90
CA LYS A 26 -0.18 17.18 6.23
C LYS A 26 -1.16 16.91 5.09
N LEU A 27 -2.31 17.58 5.08
CA LEU A 27 -3.21 17.57 3.93
C LEU A 27 -2.53 18.28 2.76
N SER A 28 -2.09 17.49 1.77
CA SER A 28 -1.31 17.98 0.62
C SER A 28 -2.17 18.26 -0.61
N ILE A 29 -3.27 17.50 -0.79
CA ILE A 29 -4.24 17.70 -1.87
C ILE A 29 -5.65 17.56 -1.30
N TYR A 30 -6.53 18.54 -1.65
CA TYR A 30 -7.98 18.40 -1.55
C TYR A 30 -8.62 18.95 -2.81
N LYS A 31 -8.94 18.05 -3.73
CA LYS A 31 -9.52 18.41 -5.03
C LYS A 31 -10.42 17.28 -5.52
N ASN A 32 -11.52 17.60 -6.20
CA ASN A 32 -12.47 16.62 -6.77
C ASN A 32 -12.98 15.60 -5.74
N ASN A 33 -13.19 16.01 -4.49
CA ASN A 33 -13.57 15.17 -3.36
C ASN A 33 -12.50 14.09 -3.00
N ILE A 34 -11.28 14.24 -3.48
CA ILE A 34 -10.14 13.40 -3.12
C ILE A 34 -9.25 14.16 -2.15
N LYS A 35 -8.93 13.54 -1.03
CA LYS A 35 -7.99 14.04 -0.03
C LYS A 35 -6.74 13.18 -0.04
N VAL A 36 -5.58 13.82 -0.05
CA VAL A 36 -4.28 13.14 0.09
C VAL A 36 -3.51 13.79 1.22
N TRP A 37 -3.11 12.99 2.18
CA TRP A 37 -2.21 13.38 3.26
C TRP A 37 -0.85 12.74 3.04
N THR A 38 0.20 13.50 3.30
CA THR A 38 1.59 13.04 3.27
C THR A 38 2.21 13.15 4.64
N TYR A 39 3.16 12.27 4.90
CA TYR A 39 3.94 12.22 6.12
C TYR A 39 5.39 12.44 5.67
N GLN A 40 5.88 13.65 5.76
CA GLN A 40 7.26 13.97 5.36
C GLN A 40 8.16 13.88 6.59
N ASN A 41 9.23 13.12 6.44
CA ASN A 41 10.37 13.19 7.33
C ASN A 41 11.57 13.62 6.48
N GLU A 42 12.12 14.82 6.73
CA GLU A 42 13.28 15.35 6.00
C GLU A 42 14.53 14.48 6.13
N GLN A 43 14.60 13.65 7.18
CA GLN A 43 15.75 12.80 7.50
C GLN A 43 15.65 11.39 6.89
N ASN A 44 14.48 10.99 6.40
CA ASN A 44 14.29 9.66 5.82
C ASN A 44 13.29 9.74 4.64
N PRO A 45 13.74 9.64 3.39
CA PRO A 45 12.90 9.75 2.22
C PRO A 45 12.07 8.47 2.02
N VAL A 46 11.14 8.21 2.93
CA VAL A 46 10.14 7.15 2.75
C VAL A 46 8.94 7.72 1.99
N PHE A 47 8.38 6.93 1.09
CA PHE A 47 7.11 7.25 0.47
C PHE A 47 5.99 6.86 1.43
N LEU A 48 5.34 7.85 2.02
CA LEU A 48 4.25 7.60 2.96
C LEU A 48 3.10 8.56 2.69
N TYR A 49 1.94 7.98 2.36
CA TYR A 49 0.72 8.73 2.14
C TYR A 49 -0.51 7.99 2.67
N LYS A 50 -1.56 8.76 2.88
CA LYS A 50 -2.94 8.30 2.99
C LYS A 50 -3.78 9.08 1.99
N ALA A 51 -4.68 8.40 1.27
CA ALA A 51 -5.63 9.08 0.41
C ALA A 51 -7.03 8.51 0.61
N GLU A 52 -8.07 9.35 0.45
CA GLU A 52 -9.45 8.91 0.56
C GLU A 52 -10.39 9.70 -0.35
N THR A 53 -11.48 9.06 -0.72
CA THR A 53 -12.60 9.66 -1.45
C THR A 53 -13.86 8.83 -1.27
N THR A 54 -14.99 9.32 -1.82
CA THR A 54 -16.26 8.59 -1.87
C THR A 54 -16.74 8.52 -3.31
N TYR A 55 -17.13 7.33 -3.75
CA TYR A 55 -17.71 7.08 -5.06
C TYR A 55 -19.20 6.71 -4.95
N THR A 56 -19.95 6.98 -6.00
CA THR A 56 -21.30 6.41 -6.20
C THR A 56 -21.15 5.13 -7.01
N ALA A 57 -21.00 4.01 -6.31
CA ALA A 57 -20.84 2.66 -6.87
C ALA A 57 -21.12 1.63 -5.78
N PRO A 58 -21.50 0.40 -6.15
CA PRO A 58 -21.51 -0.73 -5.22
C PRO A 58 -20.12 -0.98 -4.65
N ILE A 59 -20.04 -1.35 -3.36
CA ILE A 59 -18.76 -1.71 -2.72
C ILE A 59 -18.10 -2.88 -3.44
N GLU A 60 -18.90 -3.81 -3.92
CA GLU A 60 -18.47 -5.00 -4.65
C GLU A 60 -17.66 -4.63 -5.91
N ASN A 61 -18.13 -3.63 -6.67
CA ASN A 61 -17.44 -3.17 -7.88
C ASN A 61 -16.13 -2.45 -7.53
N ALA A 62 -16.13 -1.64 -6.47
CA ALA A 62 -14.91 -0.96 -6.02
C ALA A 62 -13.82 -1.94 -5.55
N VAL A 63 -14.19 -2.96 -4.81
CA VAL A 63 -13.29 -4.03 -4.35
C VAL A 63 -12.79 -4.86 -5.53
N SER A 64 -13.70 -5.29 -6.41
CA SER A 64 -13.37 -6.10 -7.58
C SER A 64 -12.40 -5.39 -8.52
N LEU A 65 -12.52 -4.07 -8.66
CA LEU A 65 -11.59 -3.29 -9.49
C LEU A 65 -10.13 -3.39 -9.00
N ILE A 66 -9.93 -3.41 -7.68
CA ILE A 66 -8.59 -3.60 -7.08
C ILE A 66 -8.12 -5.05 -7.19
N LEU A 67 -9.04 -6.01 -7.06
CA LEU A 67 -8.72 -7.44 -7.13
C LEU A 67 -8.52 -7.96 -8.57
N ASN A 68 -8.92 -7.19 -9.57
CA ASN A 68 -8.65 -7.47 -10.99
C ASN A 68 -7.26 -6.94 -11.36
N VAL A 69 -6.23 -7.67 -10.93
CA VAL A 69 -4.83 -7.25 -11.04
C VAL A 69 -4.37 -7.09 -12.48
N GLU A 70 -4.90 -7.89 -13.41
CA GLU A 70 -4.56 -7.77 -14.84
C GLU A 70 -5.04 -6.44 -15.43
N HIS A 71 -6.21 -5.97 -15.00
CA HIS A 71 -6.74 -4.67 -15.41
C HIS A 71 -6.03 -3.50 -14.72
N THR A 72 -5.45 -3.72 -13.55
CA THR A 72 -4.78 -2.68 -12.73
C THR A 72 -3.69 -1.94 -13.50
N VAL A 73 -2.93 -2.63 -14.34
CA VAL A 73 -1.87 -2.04 -15.17
C VAL A 73 -2.40 -0.94 -16.10
N GLN A 74 -3.66 -1.01 -16.51
CA GLN A 74 -4.25 -0.06 -17.46
C GLN A 74 -4.63 1.28 -16.83
N TRP A 75 -4.89 1.31 -15.51
CA TRP A 75 -5.41 2.51 -14.87
C TRP A 75 -4.61 3.01 -13.66
N VAL A 76 -3.82 2.17 -12.99
CA VAL A 76 -2.96 2.62 -11.88
C VAL A 76 -1.72 3.30 -12.44
N PRO A 77 -1.45 4.57 -12.09
CA PRO A 77 -0.25 5.26 -12.55
C PRO A 77 1.03 4.57 -12.09
N TYR A 78 2.01 4.53 -12.95
CA TYR A 78 3.34 3.93 -12.71
C TYR A 78 3.33 2.43 -12.39
N MET A 79 2.29 1.73 -12.76
CA MET A 79 2.24 0.28 -12.70
C MET A 79 2.72 -0.30 -14.04
N GLY A 80 3.95 -0.82 -14.08
CA GLY A 80 4.53 -1.40 -15.30
C GLY A 80 3.97 -2.78 -15.58
N SER A 81 4.02 -3.67 -14.59
CA SER A 81 3.44 -5.00 -14.73
C SER A 81 3.04 -5.60 -13.39
N ILE A 82 2.14 -6.57 -13.46
CA ILE A 82 1.71 -7.33 -12.29
C ILE A 82 1.49 -8.80 -12.69
N LYS A 83 1.90 -9.73 -11.82
CA LYS A 83 1.72 -11.16 -12.01
C LYS A 83 1.20 -11.79 -10.73
N VAL A 84 0.12 -12.56 -10.82
CA VAL A 84 -0.36 -13.38 -9.72
C VAL A 84 0.56 -14.60 -9.58
N LEU A 85 1.22 -14.72 -8.43
CA LEU A 85 2.06 -15.88 -8.10
C LEU A 85 1.25 -16.96 -7.39
N SER A 86 0.33 -16.56 -6.51
CA SER A 86 -0.63 -17.45 -5.86
C SER A 86 -1.88 -16.68 -5.45
N ARG A 87 -3.01 -17.36 -5.33
CA ARG A 87 -4.27 -16.80 -4.85
C ARG A 87 -5.16 -17.91 -4.26
N ASP A 88 -5.70 -17.66 -3.07
CA ASP A 88 -6.68 -18.50 -2.39
C ASP A 88 -7.90 -17.64 -2.02
N ASP A 89 -8.95 -17.70 -2.83
CA ASP A 89 -10.16 -16.89 -2.69
C ASP A 89 -11.00 -17.29 -1.46
N LYS A 90 -10.80 -18.49 -0.92
CA LYS A 90 -11.48 -18.95 0.32
C LYS A 90 -10.83 -18.38 1.55
N LYS A 91 -9.51 -18.41 1.61
CA LYS A 91 -8.75 -17.84 2.72
C LYS A 91 -8.54 -16.34 2.58
N GLY A 92 -8.68 -15.80 1.38
CA GLY A 92 -8.39 -14.40 1.08
C GLY A 92 -6.91 -14.08 0.99
N ASP A 93 -6.05 -15.08 0.79
CA ASP A 93 -4.60 -14.90 0.66
C ASP A 93 -4.18 -14.82 -0.80
N PHE A 94 -3.20 -13.96 -1.09
CA PHE A 94 -2.61 -13.90 -2.42
C PHE A 94 -1.15 -13.44 -2.37
N THR A 95 -0.41 -13.76 -3.43
CA THR A 95 0.96 -13.28 -3.64
C THR A 95 1.09 -12.76 -5.06
N LEU A 96 1.64 -11.56 -5.20
CA LEU A 96 1.84 -10.88 -6.47
C LEU A 96 3.33 -10.57 -6.67
N TYR A 97 3.77 -10.57 -7.92
CA TYR A 97 4.98 -9.91 -8.34
C TYR A 97 4.60 -8.64 -9.11
N MET A 98 5.16 -7.49 -8.74
CA MET A 98 4.82 -6.20 -9.30
C MET A 98 6.09 -5.50 -9.78
N VAL A 99 5.98 -4.79 -10.89
CA VAL A 99 7.00 -3.86 -11.40
C VAL A 99 6.40 -2.46 -11.43
N LEU A 100 7.11 -1.51 -10.84
CA LEU A 100 6.74 -0.10 -10.81
C LEU A 100 7.66 0.67 -11.74
N ASP A 101 7.07 1.37 -12.72
CA ASP A 101 7.78 2.22 -13.66
C ASP A 101 8.23 3.50 -13.00
N PHE A 102 9.52 3.71 -12.90
CA PHE A 102 10.10 4.93 -12.38
C PHE A 102 10.60 5.81 -13.53
N PRO A 103 10.40 7.13 -13.47
CA PRO A 103 10.85 8.01 -14.53
C PRO A 103 12.39 8.06 -14.62
N PHE A 104 12.89 8.08 -15.85
CA PHE A 104 14.31 8.29 -16.10
C PHE A 104 14.85 9.50 -15.34
N PRO A 105 16.05 9.44 -14.74
CA PRO A 105 17.07 8.38 -14.85
C PRO A 105 17.02 7.28 -13.78
N LEU A 106 15.92 7.15 -13.06
CA LEU A 106 15.76 6.14 -12.02
C LEU A 106 15.49 4.77 -12.66
N LYS A 107 16.07 3.72 -12.06
CA LYS A 107 15.69 2.34 -12.42
C LYS A 107 14.29 2.05 -11.92
N ASP A 108 13.57 1.21 -12.63
CA ASP A 108 12.31 0.66 -12.15
C ASP A 108 12.49 -0.14 -10.87
N ARG A 109 11.40 -0.31 -10.14
CA ARG A 109 11.38 -1.08 -8.91
C ARG A 109 10.51 -2.30 -9.10
N ASP A 110 10.97 -3.42 -8.55
CA ASP A 110 10.12 -4.61 -8.43
C ASP A 110 9.89 -4.98 -6.98
N LEU A 111 8.82 -5.71 -6.72
CA LEU A 111 8.52 -6.20 -5.38
C LEU A 111 7.66 -7.46 -5.45
N ILE A 112 7.78 -8.30 -4.40
CA ILE A 112 6.88 -9.42 -4.16
C ILE A 112 5.96 -8.99 -3.03
N VAL A 113 4.66 -9.01 -3.27
CA VAL A 113 3.64 -8.58 -2.31
C VAL A 113 2.85 -9.79 -1.83
N GLN A 114 2.83 -9.98 -0.52
CA GLN A 114 1.87 -10.86 0.13
C GLN A 114 0.66 -10.03 0.54
N GLY A 115 -0.52 -10.45 0.12
CA GLY A 115 -1.77 -9.77 0.40
C GLY A 115 -2.76 -10.64 1.18
N LYS A 116 -3.66 -9.94 1.90
CA LYS A 116 -4.77 -10.54 2.66
C LYS A 116 -6.04 -9.74 2.45
N MET A 117 -7.11 -10.42 2.02
CA MET A 117 -8.46 -9.87 1.96
C MET A 117 -9.17 -10.15 3.28
N ILE A 118 -9.80 -9.14 3.88
CA ILE A 118 -10.48 -9.23 5.19
C ILE A 118 -11.83 -8.53 5.09
N LYS A 119 -12.90 -9.20 5.51
CA LYS A 119 -14.19 -8.58 5.77
C LYS A 119 -14.41 -8.46 7.26
N GLU A 120 -14.55 -7.23 7.72
CA GLU A 120 -14.77 -6.93 9.12
C GLU A 120 -16.25 -7.15 9.51
N THR A 121 -16.52 -7.33 10.79
CA THR A 121 -17.88 -7.55 11.32
C THR A 121 -18.84 -6.40 11.04
N ASN A 122 -18.34 -5.17 10.87
CA ASN A 122 -19.10 -3.98 10.49
C ASN A 122 -19.33 -3.85 8.97
N GLY A 123 -18.94 -4.88 8.18
CA GLY A 123 -19.05 -4.90 6.74
C GLY A 123 -17.97 -4.12 5.98
N GLN A 124 -17.00 -3.53 6.66
CA GLN A 124 -15.83 -2.94 6.02
C GLN A 124 -14.99 -4.04 5.38
N ILE A 125 -14.46 -3.77 4.19
CA ILE A 125 -13.53 -4.66 3.50
C ILE A 125 -12.16 -4.00 3.50
N THR A 126 -11.13 -4.76 3.88
CA THR A 126 -9.73 -4.33 3.87
C THR A 126 -8.90 -5.30 3.03
N ILE A 127 -8.07 -4.76 2.14
CA ILE A 127 -7.04 -5.51 1.42
C ILE A 127 -5.70 -5.02 1.93
N LYS A 128 -5.01 -5.85 2.68
CA LYS A 128 -3.68 -5.56 3.23
C LYS A 128 -2.61 -6.12 2.31
N ASN A 129 -1.58 -5.34 2.04
CA ASN A 129 -0.47 -5.70 1.18
C ASN A 129 0.84 -5.33 1.86
N LYS A 130 1.80 -6.26 1.88
CA LYS A 130 3.16 -6.02 2.37
C LYS A 130 4.19 -6.69 1.48
N ALA A 131 5.36 -6.09 1.34
CA ALA A 131 6.47 -6.76 0.67
C ALA A 131 6.95 -7.98 1.45
N ILE A 132 7.41 -8.99 0.71
CA ILE A 132 8.16 -10.14 1.22
C ILE A 132 9.46 -10.27 0.44
N GLN A 133 10.49 -10.86 1.08
CA GLN A 133 11.85 -10.86 0.52
C GLN A 133 12.11 -12.00 -0.48
N SER A 134 11.32 -13.05 -0.47
CA SER A 134 11.52 -14.25 -1.28
C SER A 134 10.26 -14.66 -2.03
N GLY A 135 10.42 -15.53 -3.03
CA GLY A 135 9.29 -16.09 -3.80
C GLY A 135 9.31 -15.74 -5.30
N TYR A 136 10.25 -14.90 -5.75
CA TYR A 136 10.45 -14.60 -7.16
C TYR A 136 11.92 -14.19 -7.43
N PRO A 137 12.53 -14.63 -8.54
CA PRO A 137 13.92 -14.32 -8.88
C PRO A 137 14.20 -12.83 -8.90
N LEU A 138 15.43 -12.43 -8.57
CA LEU A 138 15.91 -11.06 -8.74
C LEU A 138 16.13 -10.76 -10.22
N ASN A 139 15.75 -9.55 -10.63
CA ASN A 139 16.09 -9.02 -11.94
C ASN A 139 17.15 -7.89 -11.75
N PRO A 140 18.33 -7.97 -12.36
CA PRO A 140 19.41 -6.98 -12.19
C PRO A 140 19.06 -5.60 -12.77
N ASP A 141 18.05 -5.52 -13.65
CA ASP A 141 17.61 -4.26 -14.23
C ASP A 141 16.72 -3.46 -13.30
N TYR A 142 16.18 -4.07 -12.23
CA TYR A 142 15.29 -3.47 -11.26
C TYR A 142 15.96 -3.31 -9.90
N VAL A 143 15.41 -2.40 -9.08
CA VAL A 143 15.72 -2.31 -7.65
C VAL A 143 14.61 -3.01 -6.88
N ARG A 144 14.94 -4.09 -6.15
CA ARG A 144 13.98 -4.87 -5.35
C ARG A 144 13.59 -4.08 -4.10
N LEU A 145 12.30 -3.72 -3.99
CA LEU A 145 11.73 -3.16 -2.76
C LEU A 145 11.41 -4.28 -1.78
N THR A 146 11.95 -4.18 -0.57
CA THR A 146 11.75 -5.16 0.50
C THR A 146 10.96 -4.59 1.69
N ASP A 147 10.76 -3.28 1.72
CA ASP A 147 10.02 -2.56 2.75
C ASP A 147 8.91 -1.72 2.11
N TYR A 148 7.73 -2.33 1.98
CA TYR A 148 6.54 -1.77 1.34
C TYR A 148 5.28 -2.25 2.05
N GLN A 149 4.32 -1.34 2.15
CA GLN A 149 2.93 -1.60 2.55
C GLN A 149 1.99 -0.79 1.65
N GLY A 150 0.90 -1.44 1.18
CA GLY A 150 -0.10 -0.78 0.34
C GLY A 150 -1.50 -1.29 0.65
N ASP A 151 -2.21 -0.64 1.59
CA ASP A 151 -3.49 -1.10 2.07
C ASP A 151 -4.65 -0.35 1.42
N TRP A 152 -5.75 -1.07 1.23
CA TRP A 152 -7.02 -0.53 0.77
C TRP A 152 -8.12 -0.81 1.79
N THR A 153 -8.98 0.16 2.01
CA THR A 153 -10.16 0.02 2.88
C THR A 153 -11.39 0.53 2.16
N PHE A 154 -12.44 -0.27 2.18
CA PHE A 154 -13.73 0.00 1.54
C PHE A 154 -14.82 -0.03 2.60
N GLN A 155 -15.61 1.04 2.69
CA GLN A 155 -16.74 1.14 3.62
C GLN A 155 -18.00 1.46 2.83
N LYS A 156 -18.99 0.58 2.92
CA LYS A 156 -20.32 0.82 2.34
C LYS A 156 -20.98 1.98 3.06
N LEU A 157 -21.55 2.90 2.29
CA LEU A 157 -22.34 4.02 2.77
C LEU A 157 -23.77 3.92 2.23
N ALA A 158 -24.68 4.76 2.76
CA ALA A 158 -26.03 4.89 2.22
C ALA A 158 -26.02 5.37 0.75
N ASN A 159 -27.16 5.18 0.06
CA ASN A 159 -27.40 5.68 -1.31
C ASN A 159 -26.37 5.18 -2.34
N ASN A 160 -26.08 3.89 -2.33
CA ASN A 160 -25.14 3.24 -3.26
C ASN A 160 -23.77 3.95 -3.34
N LYS A 161 -23.26 4.37 -2.18
CA LYS A 161 -21.94 4.99 -2.08
C LYS A 161 -20.95 4.08 -1.36
N VAL A 162 -19.69 4.21 -1.73
CA VAL A 162 -18.58 3.55 -1.08
C VAL A 162 -17.49 4.57 -0.76
N LYS A 163 -17.07 4.62 0.51
CA LYS A 163 -15.84 5.34 0.90
C LYS A 163 -14.66 4.42 0.66
N VAL A 164 -13.68 4.91 -0.07
CA VAL A 164 -12.43 4.21 -0.37
C VAL A 164 -11.30 4.98 0.25
N SER A 165 -10.44 4.29 0.99
CA SER A 165 -9.21 4.82 1.55
C SER A 165 -8.05 3.92 1.15
N THR A 166 -6.91 4.53 0.86
CA THR A 166 -5.67 3.80 0.63
C THR A 166 -4.54 4.38 1.46
N TYR A 167 -3.67 3.52 1.91
CA TYR A 167 -2.45 3.84 2.64
C TYR A 167 -1.29 3.22 1.87
N GLY A 168 -0.26 4.01 1.61
CA GLY A 168 0.93 3.55 0.93
C GLY A 168 2.16 3.96 1.71
N TYR A 169 3.03 2.98 1.95
CA TYR A 169 4.37 3.14 2.51
C TYR A 169 5.36 2.39 1.64
N ALA A 170 6.49 3.00 1.35
CA ALA A 170 7.62 2.32 0.73
C ALA A 170 8.93 3.00 1.11
N ASN A 171 9.94 2.21 1.43
CA ASN A 171 11.33 2.63 1.34
C ASN A 171 11.76 2.46 -0.13
N PRO A 172 12.00 3.55 -0.88
CA PRO A 172 12.26 3.45 -2.31
C PRO A 172 13.64 2.89 -2.66
N GLU A 173 14.47 2.62 -1.67
CA GLU A 173 15.86 2.22 -1.78
C GLU A 173 16.72 3.19 -2.61
N GLY A 174 17.96 3.43 -2.15
CA GLY A 174 18.87 4.37 -2.79
C GLY A 174 18.49 5.84 -2.61
N SER A 175 19.18 6.72 -3.33
CA SER A 175 18.95 8.16 -3.28
C SER A 175 17.88 8.56 -4.31
N ILE A 176 16.74 9.08 -3.83
CA ILE A 176 15.64 9.55 -4.67
C ILE A 176 15.50 11.06 -4.51
N PRO A 177 15.59 11.87 -5.60
CA PRO A 177 15.35 13.30 -5.52
C PRO A 177 13.94 13.63 -4.98
N LEU A 178 13.85 14.70 -4.16
CA LEU A 178 12.59 15.08 -3.49
C LEU A 178 11.41 15.31 -4.45
N THR A 179 11.70 15.76 -5.69
CA THR A 179 10.69 15.93 -6.73
C THR A 179 9.98 14.62 -7.04
N PHE A 180 10.72 13.50 -7.14
CA PHE A 180 10.13 12.19 -7.36
C PHE A 180 9.40 11.67 -6.13
N VAL A 181 9.92 11.93 -4.92
CA VAL A 181 9.20 11.60 -3.68
C VAL A 181 7.82 12.25 -3.69
N ASN A 182 7.73 13.55 -3.96
CA ASN A 182 6.46 14.27 -4.02
C ASN A 182 5.51 13.73 -5.09
N MET A 183 6.04 13.31 -6.25
CA MET A 183 5.26 12.69 -7.30
C MET A 183 4.58 11.41 -6.81
N PHE A 184 5.31 10.52 -6.13
CA PHE A 184 4.78 9.25 -5.65
C PHE A 184 3.87 9.40 -4.42
N VAL A 185 4.13 10.33 -3.49
CA VAL A 185 3.31 10.47 -2.27
C VAL A 185 2.12 11.41 -2.42
N GLN A 186 2.11 12.28 -3.43
CA GLN A 186 1.03 13.26 -3.65
C GLN A 186 0.27 12.98 -4.95
N GLN A 187 0.96 13.05 -6.09
CA GLN A 187 0.30 13.02 -7.39
C GLN A 187 -0.21 11.62 -7.77
N GLN A 188 0.60 10.59 -7.53
CA GLN A 188 0.22 9.22 -7.86
C GLN A 188 -1.07 8.77 -7.15
N PRO A 189 -1.22 8.88 -5.79
CA PRO A 189 -2.46 8.48 -5.13
C PRO A 189 -3.66 9.33 -5.55
N TYR A 190 -3.47 10.62 -5.81
CA TYR A 190 -4.53 11.47 -6.33
C TYR A 190 -5.01 11.02 -7.72
N GLN A 191 -4.10 10.82 -8.65
CA GLN A 191 -4.40 10.35 -10.01
C GLN A 191 -5.02 8.95 -10.01
N MET A 192 -4.52 8.06 -9.15
CA MET A 192 -5.05 6.72 -8.99
C MET A 192 -6.52 6.74 -8.57
N LEU A 193 -6.89 7.53 -7.55
CA LEU A 193 -8.29 7.67 -7.15
C LEU A 193 -9.15 8.39 -8.20
N GLN A 194 -8.59 9.33 -8.99
CA GLN A 194 -9.31 9.91 -10.12
C GLN A 194 -9.60 8.88 -11.23
N LYS A 195 -8.61 8.08 -11.59
CA LYS A 195 -8.77 7.02 -12.60
C LYS A 195 -9.73 5.93 -12.12
N MET A 196 -9.68 5.56 -10.83
CA MET A 196 -10.65 4.66 -10.21
C MET A 196 -12.09 5.16 -10.38
N LYS A 197 -12.34 6.49 -10.24
CA LYS A 197 -13.65 7.08 -10.50
C LYS A 197 -14.11 6.85 -11.95
N THR A 198 -13.21 7.00 -12.91
CA THR A 198 -13.50 6.76 -14.33
C THR A 198 -13.82 5.28 -14.59
N GLU A 199 -13.07 4.37 -13.99
CA GLU A 199 -13.32 2.93 -14.12
C GLU A 199 -14.68 2.54 -13.53
N LEU A 200 -15.02 3.04 -12.33
CA LEU A 200 -16.28 2.76 -11.65
C LEU A 200 -17.51 3.40 -12.34
N ALA A 201 -17.30 4.40 -13.19
CA ALA A 201 -18.37 5.00 -13.99
C ALA A 201 -18.74 4.18 -15.24
N LYS A 202 -17.91 3.22 -15.64
CA LYS A 202 -18.22 2.32 -16.76
C LYS A 202 -19.38 1.40 -16.38
N PRO A 203 -20.35 1.20 -17.28
CA PRO A 203 -21.45 0.26 -17.03
C PRO A 203 -20.91 -1.15 -16.77
N SER A 204 -21.26 -1.72 -15.64
CA SER A 204 -20.85 -3.07 -15.26
C SER A 204 -21.89 -3.69 -14.31
N PRO A 205 -22.11 -5.02 -14.35
CA PRO A 205 -22.92 -5.69 -13.35
C PRO A 205 -22.27 -5.57 -11.96
N ILE A 206 -23.06 -5.84 -10.91
CA ILE A 206 -22.50 -5.94 -9.55
C ILE A 206 -21.55 -7.13 -9.53
N ALA A 207 -20.32 -6.89 -9.11
CA ALA A 207 -19.28 -7.90 -9.07
C ALA A 207 -19.55 -8.95 -7.98
N ILE A 208 -19.17 -10.19 -8.28
CA ILE A 208 -19.14 -11.27 -7.28
C ILE A 208 -17.76 -11.24 -6.61
N LEU A 209 -17.77 -11.08 -5.29
CA LEU A 209 -16.55 -11.07 -4.51
C LEU A 209 -16.03 -12.48 -4.21
N PRO A 210 -14.72 -12.64 -3.95
CA PRO A 210 -14.15 -13.88 -3.42
C PRO A 210 -14.85 -14.37 -2.16
N GLU A 211 -14.85 -15.69 -1.93
CA GLU A 211 -15.55 -16.32 -0.80
C GLU A 211 -15.15 -15.71 0.56
N ALA A 212 -13.88 -15.38 0.74
CA ALA A 212 -13.37 -14.72 1.95
C ALA A 212 -14.01 -13.34 2.23
N LEU A 213 -14.70 -12.73 1.25
CA LEU A 213 -15.34 -11.41 1.35
C LEU A 213 -16.88 -11.48 1.24
N GLN A 214 -17.44 -12.64 1.11
CA GLN A 214 -18.89 -12.88 1.14
C GLN A 214 -19.37 -13.06 2.59
#